data_e350f8d7c74011af1ee0c2dfe68f6d98
#
_entry.id   e350f8d7c74011af1ee0c2dfe68f6d98
#
_cell.length_a   1.000
_cell.length_b   1.000
_cell.length_c   1.000
_cell.angle_alpha   90.00
_cell.angle_beta   90.00
_cell.angle_gamma   90.00
#
_symmetry.space_group_name_H-M   'P 1'
#
loop_
_entity.id
_entity.type
_entity.pdbx_description
1 polymer ?
#
loop_
_entity_poly.entity_id
_entity_poly.type
_entity_poly.pdbx_seq_one_letter_code
_entity_poly.pdbx_strand_id
1 'polypeptide(L)'
;MKLHKSIKRAITLVLSAFLLIAPFMIFPQAKDYDGTARANNVCVMNVEYGEAVFCKNADEKVAPGPSAKILAAVLAFEHYAGNEEKPVTITPAALENIYGGVVINLKAGDTLRAIDLIYAMVVSGASDAANAIAIDVAGSVTAFTAMMNKKARELGATSTAYANPTGLDSRGAYTTARDTAVIACYARKNQQYMQAANAKSYKIPESGEFKARTVYTKNALLANYSSDKYLYSKAEGMAVGFTDEAGRCVITSASEKAFSFVCVLMGGTDTADGRMPVYTDAKNLLEWALGNFALVKISGTTDIVGELPVTLSKQRNYVTVAAKNDVFAFLPKDTDITKVSRSVTYYEESLKAPVRRGTEVGEITLSLDGKLLGSSPLITKLDAERSASLALGENIKTIMRSKFFVITIVALICAAAVFTLGRIFVLMKKSRAKK
;
A
#
# COMPACT_ATOMS: atom_id res chain seq x y z
N MET A 1 38.42 -11.68 -2.01
CA MET A 1 37.19 -12.46 -1.74
C MET A 1 36.64 -12.28 -0.30
N LYS A 2 37.46 -11.97 0.72
CA LYS A 2 36.97 -11.74 2.12
C LYS A 2 36.32 -10.35 2.36
N LEU A 3 36.76 -9.31 1.63
CA LEU A 3 36.24 -7.93 1.81
C LEU A 3 34.79 -7.77 1.31
N HIS A 4 34.41 -8.51 0.25
CA HIS A 4 33.05 -8.44 -0.34
C HIS A 4 31.95 -9.10 0.53
N LYS A 5 32.33 -10.09 1.37
CA LYS A 5 31.40 -10.73 2.34
C LYS A 5 31.15 -9.86 3.57
N SER A 6 32.12 -9.02 3.96
CA SER A 6 32.00 -8.12 5.10
C SER A 6 31.05 -6.95 4.80
N ILE A 7 31.12 -6.40 3.58
CA ILE A 7 30.26 -5.30 3.13
C ILE A 7 28.79 -5.78 2.98
N LYS A 8 28.56 -7.00 2.44
CA LYS A 8 27.19 -7.56 2.37
C LYS A 8 26.58 -7.82 3.75
N ARG A 9 27.38 -8.25 4.75
CA ARG A 9 26.90 -8.42 6.13
C ARG A 9 26.61 -7.09 6.82
N ALA A 10 27.38 -6.04 6.55
CA ALA A 10 27.12 -4.70 7.09
C ALA A 10 25.83 -4.10 6.50
N ILE A 11 25.60 -4.28 5.19
CA ILE A 11 24.36 -3.83 4.53
C ILE A 11 23.15 -4.59 5.04
N THR A 12 23.25 -5.91 5.27
CA THR A 12 22.15 -6.72 5.81
C THR A 12 21.83 -6.36 7.27
N LEU A 13 22.83 -6.00 8.08
CA LEU A 13 22.66 -5.56 9.48
C LEU A 13 22.06 -4.15 9.58
N VAL A 14 22.34 -3.26 8.64
CA VAL A 14 21.73 -1.92 8.58
C VAL A 14 20.27 -2.02 8.12
N LEU A 15 19.93 -2.90 7.17
CA LEU A 15 18.55 -3.15 6.78
C LEU A 15 17.70 -3.82 7.88
N SER A 16 18.31 -4.69 8.72
CA SER A 16 17.57 -5.33 9.83
C SER A 16 17.37 -4.42 11.05
N ALA A 17 18.22 -3.41 11.25
CA ALA A 17 18.06 -2.43 12.32
C ALA A 17 16.97 -1.37 12.03
N PHE A 18 16.60 -1.18 10.74
CA PHE A 18 15.52 -0.26 10.35
C PHE A 18 14.10 -0.84 10.54
N LEU A 19 13.98 -2.13 10.87
CA LEU A 19 12.68 -2.82 11.01
C LEU A 19 12.14 -2.84 12.46
N LEU A 20 12.80 -2.18 13.44
CA LEU A 20 12.43 -2.25 14.86
C LEU A 20 12.14 -0.91 15.53
N ILE A 21 12.13 0.18 14.79
CA ILE A 21 11.61 1.45 15.31
C ILE A 21 10.44 1.80 14.39
N ALA A 22 9.21 1.39 14.78
CA ALA A 22 8.01 2.01 14.24
C ALA A 22 8.06 3.49 14.70
N PRO A 23 8.38 4.46 13.85
CA PRO A 23 8.21 5.83 14.23
C PRO A 23 6.71 6.04 14.41
N PHE A 24 6.31 6.66 15.48
CA PHE A 24 5.04 7.36 15.53
C PHE A 24 4.98 8.22 14.25
N MET A 25 4.21 7.77 13.27
CA MET A 25 4.03 8.49 12.01
C MET A 25 3.24 9.75 12.35
N ILE A 26 3.96 10.87 12.53
CA ILE A 26 3.35 12.17 12.45
C ILE A 26 3.04 12.38 10.98
N PHE A 27 1.75 12.23 10.63
CA PHE A 27 1.28 12.53 9.28
C PHE A 27 1.44 14.03 9.02
N PRO A 28 1.82 14.47 7.80
CA PRO A 28 1.67 15.87 7.44
C PRO A 28 0.22 16.23 7.72
N GLN A 29 0.03 17.20 8.61
CA GLN A 29 -1.27 17.57 9.13
C GLN A 29 -2.04 18.22 7.97
N ALA A 30 -3.03 17.48 7.41
CA ALA A 30 -4.03 18.11 6.58
C ALA A 30 -4.69 19.22 7.40
N LYS A 31 -5.27 20.22 6.74
CA LYS A 31 -6.17 21.17 7.39
C LYS A 31 -7.12 20.35 8.25
N ASP A 32 -7.08 20.55 9.56
CA ASP A 32 -7.87 19.79 10.50
C ASP A 32 -9.34 19.76 10.05
N TYR A 33 -9.97 18.59 10.14
CA TYR A 33 -11.42 18.53 9.95
C TYR A 33 -12.06 19.37 11.06
N ASP A 34 -12.62 20.50 10.68
CA ASP A 34 -13.25 21.47 11.61
C ASP A 34 -14.68 21.07 12.03
N GLY A 35 -15.18 19.97 11.44
CA GLY A 35 -16.48 19.40 11.80
C GLY A 35 -16.43 18.47 13.00
N THR A 36 -17.59 18.20 13.58
CA THR A 36 -17.75 17.21 14.66
C THR A 36 -18.15 15.86 14.09
N ALA A 37 -17.39 14.81 14.40
CA ALA A 37 -17.81 13.43 14.23
C ALA A 37 -18.42 12.93 15.54
N ARG A 38 -19.74 12.64 15.53
CA ARG A 38 -20.51 12.25 16.73
C ARG A 38 -20.33 10.79 17.10
N ALA A 39 -19.95 9.95 16.13
CA ALA A 39 -19.55 8.57 16.43
C ALA A 39 -18.34 8.56 17.39
N ASN A 40 -18.27 7.55 18.25
CA ASN A 40 -17.19 7.44 19.25
C ASN A 40 -15.86 7.10 18.58
N ASN A 41 -15.87 6.17 17.62
CA ASN A 41 -14.70 5.64 16.97
C ASN A 41 -14.82 5.89 15.46
N VAL A 42 -13.84 6.62 14.89
CA VAL A 42 -13.88 7.03 13.49
C VAL A 42 -12.53 6.81 12.85
N CYS A 43 -12.53 6.32 11.59
CA CYS A 43 -11.35 6.28 10.73
C CYS A 43 -11.78 6.56 9.29
N VAL A 44 -11.15 7.56 8.67
CA VAL A 44 -11.23 7.82 7.23
C VAL A 44 -9.90 7.45 6.60
N MET A 45 -9.91 6.54 5.64
CA MET A 45 -8.71 5.97 5.04
C MET A 45 -8.77 6.05 3.52
N ASN A 46 -7.67 6.46 2.90
CA ASN A 46 -7.52 6.39 1.45
C ASN A 46 -7.29 4.93 1.02
N VAL A 47 -7.98 4.49 -0.02
CA VAL A 47 -7.98 3.08 -0.47
C VAL A 47 -6.71 2.72 -1.23
N GLU A 48 -6.20 3.64 -2.05
CA GLU A 48 -5.08 3.42 -2.94
C GLU A 48 -3.75 3.34 -2.18
N TYR A 49 -3.59 4.18 -1.17
CA TYR A 49 -2.36 4.30 -0.38
C TYR A 49 -2.44 3.64 1.01
N GLY A 50 -3.65 3.27 1.47
CA GLY A 50 -3.85 2.71 2.82
C GLY A 50 -3.58 3.71 3.93
N GLU A 51 -3.63 5.01 3.63
CA GLU A 51 -3.34 6.08 4.60
C GLU A 51 -4.61 6.57 5.27
N ALA A 52 -4.60 6.56 6.61
CA ALA A 52 -5.65 7.17 7.40
C ALA A 52 -5.48 8.70 7.40
N VAL A 53 -6.49 9.43 6.92
CA VAL A 53 -6.47 10.89 6.80
C VAL A 53 -7.20 11.59 7.95
N PHE A 54 -8.08 10.87 8.64
CA PHE A 54 -8.75 11.34 9.86
C PHE A 54 -9.00 10.18 10.80
N CYS A 55 -8.70 10.36 12.08
CA CYS A 55 -8.92 9.37 13.13
C CYS A 55 -9.44 10.02 14.40
N LYS A 56 -10.43 9.36 15.02
CA LYS A 56 -10.92 9.66 16.38
C LYS A 56 -11.08 8.34 17.11
N ASN A 57 -10.36 8.13 18.20
CA ASN A 57 -10.38 6.88 18.97
C ASN A 57 -10.28 5.61 18.09
N ALA A 58 -9.53 5.71 16.98
CA ALA A 58 -9.58 4.71 15.91
C ALA A 58 -8.97 3.36 16.32
N ASP A 59 -8.17 3.32 17.37
CA ASP A 59 -7.46 2.14 17.85
C ASP A 59 -8.12 1.52 19.11
N GLU A 60 -9.19 2.13 19.62
CA GLU A 60 -9.97 1.56 20.71
C GLU A 60 -10.75 0.32 20.27
N LYS A 61 -10.78 -0.70 21.11
CA LYS A 61 -11.53 -1.93 20.86
C LYS A 61 -13.03 -1.70 21.08
N VAL A 62 -13.83 -2.05 20.08
CA VAL A 62 -15.27 -1.96 20.05
C VAL A 62 -15.87 -3.25 19.50
N ALA A 63 -17.16 -3.50 19.74
CA ALA A 63 -17.85 -4.63 19.13
C ALA A 63 -17.88 -4.50 17.60
N PRO A 64 -17.68 -5.59 16.83
CA PRO A 64 -17.57 -5.53 15.38
C PRO A 64 -18.84 -5.04 14.68
N GLY A 65 -20.02 -5.39 15.19
CA GLY A 65 -21.28 -5.04 14.55
C GLY A 65 -21.33 -5.43 13.08
N PRO A 66 -21.91 -4.59 12.21
CA PRO A 66 -22.09 -4.92 10.79
C PRO A 66 -20.75 -5.08 10.02
N SER A 67 -19.62 -4.63 10.57
CA SER A 67 -18.31 -4.73 9.90
C SER A 67 -17.89 -6.18 9.63
N ALA A 68 -18.31 -7.13 10.46
CA ALA A 68 -18.03 -8.55 10.27
C ALA A 68 -18.54 -9.07 8.91
N LYS A 69 -19.71 -8.62 8.47
CA LYS A 69 -20.31 -9.02 7.20
C LYS A 69 -19.49 -8.55 5.98
N ILE A 70 -18.67 -7.50 6.10
CA ILE A 70 -17.79 -7.06 5.02
C ILE A 70 -16.80 -8.17 4.68
N LEU A 71 -16.07 -8.63 5.69
CA LEU A 71 -15.05 -9.66 5.48
C LEU A 71 -15.68 -11.02 5.14
N ALA A 72 -16.83 -11.35 5.77
CA ALA A 72 -17.57 -12.56 5.46
C ALA A 72 -18.02 -12.59 3.97
N ALA A 73 -18.53 -11.47 3.46
CA ALA A 73 -18.97 -11.37 2.07
C ALA A 73 -17.80 -11.45 1.08
N VAL A 74 -16.68 -10.79 1.37
CA VAL A 74 -15.49 -10.87 0.49
C VAL A 74 -14.97 -12.30 0.42
N LEU A 75 -14.83 -12.98 1.56
CA LEU A 75 -14.42 -14.39 1.59
C LEU A 75 -15.40 -15.30 0.81
N ALA A 76 -16.70 -15.00 0.89
CA ALA A 76 -17.70 -15.73 0.11
C ALA A 76 -17.51 -15.50 -1.40
N PHE A 77 -17.36 -14.25 -1.86
CA PHE A 77 -17.09 -13.96 -3.26
C PHE A 77 -15.78 -14.60 -3.75
N GLU A 78 -14.72 -14.57 -2.92
CA GLU A 78 -13.46 -15.24 -3.26
C GLU A 78 -13.63 -16.76 -3.39
N HIS A 79 -14.42 -17.38 -2.51
CA HIS A 79 -14.68 -18.83 -2.54
C HIS A 79 -15.49 -19.27 -3.73
N TYR A 80 -16.55 -18.53 -4.08
CA TYR A 80 -17.46 -18.87 -5.16
C TYR A 80 -17.06 -18.27 -6.51
N ALA A 81 -15.89 -17.66 -6.64
CA ALA A 81 -15.45 -17.04 -7.89
C ALA A 81 -15.56 -18.02 -9.07
N GLY A 82 -16.39 -17.66 -10.07
CA GLY A 82 -16.72 -18.53 -11.23
C GLY A 82 -17.72 -19.65 -10.95
N ASN A 83 -18.28 -19.72 -9.75
CA ASN A 83 -19.31 -20.71 -9.35
C ASN A 83 -20.39 -20.08 -8.43
N GLU A 84 -20.74 -18.84 -8.71
CA GLU A 84 -21.65 -18.05 -7.87
C GLU A 84 -23.09 -18.59 -7.87
N GLU A 85 -23.44 -19.35 -8.91
CA GLU A 85 -24.76 -20.01 -9.06
C GLU A 85 -24.87 -21.34 -8.28
N LYS A 86 -23.80 -21.76 -7.57
CA LYS A 86 -23.82 -23.01 -6.77
C LYS A 86 -25.01 -23.04 -5.85
N PRO A 87 -25.83 -24.13 -5.85
CA PRO A 87 -26.91 -24.30 -4.89
C PRO A 87 -26.35 -24.57 -3.48
N VAL A 88 -26.85 -23.84 -2.51
CA VAL A 88 -26.53 -23.95 -1.08
C VAL A 88 -27.79 -24.36 -0.34
N THR A 89 -27.74 -25.52 0.33
CA THR A 89 -28.86 -26.03 1.14
C THR A 89 -28.75 -25.50 2.57
N ILE A 90 -29.81 -24.91 3.07
CA ILE A 90 -29.87 -24.32 4.40
C ILE A 90 -29.98 -25.43 5.45
N THR A 91 -28.98 -25.50 6.33
CA THR A 91 -28.98 -26.43 7.45
C THR A 91 -29.65 -25.82 8.68
N PRO A 92 -30.17 -26.61 9.65
CA PRO A 92 -30.68 -26.08 10.91
C PRO A 92 -29.66 -25.18 11.63
N ALA A 93 -28.38 -25.54 11.61
CA ALA A 93 -27.30 -24.76 12.23
C ALA A 93 -27.15 -23.33 11.67
N ALA A 94 -27.55 -23.09 10.43
CA ALA A 94 -27.52 -21.74 9.84
C ALA A 94 -28.55 -20.79 10.50
N LEU A 95 -29.56 -21.34 11.13
CA LEU A 95 -30.66 -20.61 11.79
C LEU A 95 -30.43 -20.41 13.30
N GLU A 96 -29.31 -20.88 13.81
CA GLU A 96 -28.94 -20.74 15.21
C GLU A 96 -28.18 -19.44 15.48
N ASN A 97 -28.32 -18.91 16.71
CA ASN A 97 -27.58 -17.75 17.22
C ASN A 97 -27.73 -16.48 16.36
N ILE A 98 -28.91 -16.28 15.76
CA ILE A 98 -29.23 -15.10 14.91
C ILE A 98 -30.32 -14.22 15.53
N TYR A 99 -30.67 -14.44 16.79
CA TYR A 99 -31.68 -13.66 17.51
C TYR A 99 -31.27 -12.17 17.54
N GLY A 100 -32.24 -11.30 17.26
CA GLY A 100 -32.02 -9.85 17.14
C GLY A 100 -31.36 -9.42 15.82
N GLY A 101 -30.91 -10.36 14.99
CA GLY A 101 -30.36 -10.08 13.68
C GLY A 101 -31.43 -9.87 12.60
N VAL A 102 -31.07 -9.17 11.54
CA VAL A 102 -31.88 -9.14 10.31
C VAL A 102 -31.85 -10.53 9.68
N VAL A 103 -32.99 -11.00 9.22
CA VAL A 103 -33.14 -12.30 8.55
C VAL A 103 -34.00 -12.17 7.28
N ILE A 104 -33.77 -13.05 6.33
CA ILE A 104 -34.65 -13.22 5.16
C ILE A 104 -35.61 -14.39 5.33
N ASN A 105 -35.77 -14.90 6.57
CA ASN A 105 -36.63 -16.01 6.96
C ASN A 105 -36.35 -17.30 6.15
N LEU A 106 -35.09 -17.70 6.08
CA LEU A 106 -34.70 -19.01 5.55
C LEU A 106 -35.24 -20.13 6.44
N LYS A 107 -35.51 -21.26 5.87
CA LYS A 107 -35.92 -22.50 6.56
C LYS A 107 -34.90 -23.59 6.30
N ALA A 108 -34.76 -24.51 7.23
CA ALA A 108 -33.96 -25.71 7.04
C ALA A 108 -34.53 -26.52 5.85
N GLY A 109 -33.67 -26.91 4.93
CA GLY A 109 -34.03 -27.56 3.68
C GLY A 109 -34.24 -26.63 2.46
N ASP A 110 -34.40 -25.32 2.66
CA ASP A 110 -34.37 -24.37 1.55
C ASP A 110 -33.04 -24.50 0.80
N THR A 111 -33.10 -24.34 -0.52
CA THR A 111 -31.91 -24.34 -1.37
C THR A 111 -31.90 -23.08 -2.23
N LEU A 112 -30.89 -22.24 -2.06
CA LEU A 112 -30.73 -20.98 -2.79
C LEU A 112 -29.36 -20.96 -3.45
N ARG A 113 -29.18 -20.09 -4.47
CA ARG A 113 -27.86 -19.88 -5.05
C ARG A 113 -26.96 -19.12 -4.08
N ALA A 114 -25.67 -19.44 -4.10
CA ALA A 114 -24.68 -18.74 -3.26
C ALA A 114 -24.74 -17.22 -3.46
N ILE A 115 -24.88 -16.75 -4.71
CA ILE A 115 -25.01 -15.33 -5.02
C ILE A 115 -26.22 -14.68 -4.34
N ASP A 116 -27.37 -15.36 -4.28
CA ASP A 116 -28.59 -14.83 -3.66
C ASP A 116 -28.42 -14.66 -2.15
N LEU A 117 -27.73 -15.60 -1.50
CA LEU A 117 -27.40 -15.53 -0.08
C LEU A 117 -26.39 -14.41 0.21
N ILE A 118 -25.36 -14.26 -0.64
CA ILE A 118 -24.37 -13.17 -0.49
C ILE A 118 -25.05 -11.82 -0.66
N TYR A 119 -25.90 -11.63 -1.66
CA TYR A 119 -26.66 -10.39 -1.83
C TYR A 119 -27.62 -10.14 -0.66
N ALA A 120 -28.29 -11.16 -0.13
CA ALA A 120 -29.11 -11.01 1.06
C ALA A 120 -28.29 -10.52 2.26
N MET A 121 -27.12 -11.12 2.49
CA MET A 121 -26.20 -10.72 3.56
C MET A 121 -25.72 -9.27 3.39
N VAL A 122 -25.29 -8.88 2.17
CA VAL A 122 -24.67 -7.57 1.91
C VAL A 122 -25.74 -6.46 1.85
N VAL A 123 -26.83 -6.67 1.11
CA VAL A 123 -27.85 -5.64 0.85
C VAL A 123 -28.70 -5.37 2.09
N SER A 124 -29.21 -6.42 2.72
CA SER A 124 -30.11 -6.25 3.87
C SER A 124 -29.47 -6.50 5.23
N GLY A 125 -28.28 -7.07 5.27
CA GLY A 125 -27.62 -7.47 6.49
C GLY A 125 -28.09 -8.80 7.05
N ALA A 126 -28.64 -9.71 6.22
CA ALA A 126 -29.23 -10.98 6.62
C ALA A 126 -28.26 -11.89 7.37
N SER A 127 -28.56 -12.24 8.60
CA SER A 127 -27.73 -13.07 9.47
C SER A 127 -27.89 -14.57 9.19
N ASP A 128 -29.09 -15.01 8.84
CA ASP A 128 -29.37 -16.39 8.38
C ASP A 128 -28.60 -16.71 7.10
N ALA A 129 -28.56 -15.79 6.14
CA ALA A 129 -27.77 -15.92 4.93
C ALA A 129 -26.25 -15.94 5.23
N ALA A 130 -25.78 -15.10 6.16
CA ALA A 130 -24.38 -15.08 6.55
C ALA A 130 -23.92 -16.43 7.16
N ASN A 131 -24.72 -17.01 8.05
CA ASN A 131 -24.41 -18.32 8.61
C ASN A 131 -24.52 -19.46 7.57
N ALA A 132 -25.51 -19.40 6.65
CA ALA A 132 -25.65 -20.39 5.60
C ALA A 132 -24.41 -20.43 4.70
N ILE A 133 -23.93 -19.26 4.27
CA ILE A 133 -22.69 -19.13 3.50
C ILE A 133 -21.49 -19.66 4.32
N ALA A 134 -21.37 -19.29 5.60
CA ALA A 134 -20.27 -19.72 6.44
C ALA A 134 -20.19 -21.26 6.56
N ILE A 135 -21.34 -21.92 6.70
CA ILE A 135 -21.41 -23.37 6.82
C ILE A 135 -21.09 -24.02 5.47
N ASP A 136 -21.60 -23.53 4.34
CA ASP A 136 -21.32 -24.11 3.05
C ASP A 136 -19.84 -23.96 2.64
N VAL A 137 -19.21 -22.83 2.97
CA VAL A 137 -17.81 -22.55 2.64
C VAL A 137 -16.83 -23.34 3.52
N ALA A 138 -17.11 -23.46 4.82
CA ALA A 138 -16.13 -23.96 5.77
C ALA A 138 -16.62 -25.16 6.64
N GLY A 139 -17.83 -25.66 6.38
CA GLY A 139 -18.43 -26.75 7.12
C GLY A 139 -19.05 -26.35 8.46
N SER A 140 -18.70 -25.18 9.01
CA SER A 140 -19.31 -24.64 10.24
C SER A 140 -19.08 -23.14 10.38
N VAL A 141 -19.93 -22.46 11.16
CA VAL A 141 -19.77 -21.06 11.55
C VAL A 141 -18.42 -20.83 12.23
N THR A 142 -18.01 -21.72 13.11
CA THR A 142 -16.73 -21.62 13.84
C THR A 142 -15.54 -21.71 12.88
N ALA A 143 -15.53 -22.65 11.96
CA ALA A 143 -14.44 -22.80 10.98
C ALA A 143 -14.36 -21.57 10.04
N PHE A 144 -15.51 -21.05 9.58
CA PHE A 144 -15.54 -19.85 8.77
C PHE A 144 -15.04 -18.62 9.54
N THR A 145 -15.44 -18.47 10.81
CA THR A 145 -14.94 -17.40 11.68
C THR A 145 -13.43 -17.47 11.88
N ALA A 146 -12.87 -18.69 11.98
CA ALA A 146 -11.42 -18.86 12.01
C ALA A 146 -10.75 -18.39 10.70
N MET A 147 -11.39 -18.62 9.52
CA MET A 147 -10.92 -18.08 8.24
C MET A 147 -10.99 -16.54 8.22
N MET A 148 -12.08 -15.94 8.72
CA MET A 148 -12.19 -14.48 8.86
C MET A 148 -11.06 -13.90 9.72
N ASN A 149 -10.80 -14.50 10.87
CA ASN A 149 -9.74 -14.05 11.79
C ASN A 149 -8.34 -14.23 11.18
N LYS A 150 -8.13 -15.28 10.41
CA LYS A 150 -6.87 -15.48 9.66
C LYS A 150 -6.70 -14.38 8.61
N LYS A 151 -7.71 -14.14 7.79
CA LYS A 151 -7.67 -13.10 6.75
C LYS A 151 -7.49 -11.70 7.36
N ALA A 152 -8.17 -11.36 8.47
CA ALA A 152 -7.99 -10.09 9.16
C ALA A 152 -6.51 -9.85 9.53
N ARG A 153 -5.84 -10.86 10.10
CA ARG A 153 -4.41 -10.78 10.42
C ARG A 153 -3.53 -10.64 9.18
N GLU A 154 -3.83 -11.36 8.10
CA GLU A 154 -3.10 -11.25 6.82
C GLU A 154 -3.20 -9.84 6.22
N LEU A 155 -4.33 -9.16 6.43
CA LEU A 155 -4.54 -7.78 6.00
C LEU A 155 -3.88 -6.74 6.93
N GLY A 156 -3.32 -7.15 8.08
CA GLY A 156 -2.75 -6.25 9.07
C GLY A 156 -3.75 -5.72 10.10
N ALA A 157 -5.00 -6.20 10.10
CA ALA A 157 -6.02 -5.89 11.10
C ALA A 157 -5.79 -6.76 12.36
N THR A 158 -4.75 -6.43 13.12
CA THR A 158 -4.23 -7.25 14.23
C THR A 158 -4.98 -7.05 15.55
N SER A 159 -5.76 -5.97 15.66
CA SER A 159 -6.61 -5.67 16.80
C SER A 159 -8.06 -6.06 16.55
N THR A 160 -8.28 -7.15 15.79
CA THR A 160 -9.60 -7.66 15.42
C THR A 160 -9.72 -9.14 15.74
N ALA A 161 -10.82 -9.52 16.39
CA ALA A 161 -11.23 -10.89 16.65
C ALA A 161 -12.73 -11.01 16.45
N TYR A 162 -13.15 -11.70 15.39
CA TYR A 162 -14.55 -12.03 15.16
C TYR A 162 -14.93 -13.31 15.90
N ALA A 163 -16.18 -13.37 16.41
CA ALA A 163 -16.76 -14.58 17.01
C ALA A 163 -17.80 -15.24 16.07
N ASN A 164 -18.32 -14.49 15.08
CA ASN A 164 -19.31 -14.96 14.11
C ASN A 164 -19.27 -14.12 12.83
N PRO A 165 -19.82 -14.61 11.70
CA PRO A 165 -19.89 -13.87 10.45
C PRO A 165 -21.01 -12.84 10.41
N THR A 166 -21.94 -12.89 11.36
CA THR A 166 -23.12 -12.05 11.41
C THR A 166 -22.86 -10.68 12.02
N GLY A 167 -21.79 -10.54 12.83
CA GLY A 167 -21.48 -9.35 13.61
C GLY A 167 -22.46 -9.06 14.75
N LEU A 168 -23.30 -10.02 15.10
CA LEU A 168 -24.11 -9.96 16.32
C LEU A 168 -23.23 -10.01 17.56
N ASP A 169 -23.65 -9.31 18.60
CA ASP A 169 -22.88 -9.18 19.83
C ASP A 169 -22.54 -10.55 20.42
N SER A 170 -21.27 -10.73 20.74
CA SER A 170 -20.75 -12.01 21.20
C SER A 170 -19.52 -11.78 22.08
N ARG A 171 -19.47 -12.52 23.18
CA ARG A 171 -18.36 -12.41 24.13
C ARG A 171 -17.01 -12.62 23.46
N GLY A 172 -16.09 -11.68 23.67
CA GLY A 172 -14.73 -11.75 23.16
C GLY A 172 -14.57 -11.32 21.70
N ALA A 173 -15.65 -10.91 21.01
CA ALA A 173 -15.56 -10.28 19.71
C ALA A 173 -15.16 -8.82 19.86
N TYR A 174 -14.20 -8.36 19.09
CA TYR A 174 -13.80 -6.97 19.05
C TYR A 174 -13.15 -6.61 17.70
N THR A 175 -13.15 -5.34 17.39
CA THR A 175 -12.39 -4.73 16.29
C THR A 175 -12.00 -3.31 16.69
N THR A 176 -11.37 -2.58 15.78
CA THR A 176 -11.14 -1.15 15.90
C THR A 176 -11.62 -0.44 14.63
N ALA A 177 -11.86 0.87 14.70
CA ALA A 177 -12.25 1.62 13.51
C ALA A 177 -11.13 1.61 12.44
N ARG A 178 -9.86 1.59 12.86
CA ARG A 178 -8.72 1.47 11.96
C ARG A 178 -8.66 0.10 11.28
N ASP A 179 -8.75 -0.99 12.03
CA ASP A 179 -8.76 -2.34 11.48
C ASP A 179 -9.94 -2.54 10.52
N THR A 180 -11.11 -2.04 10.91
CA THR A 180 -12.31 -2.03 10.05
C THR A 180 -12.05 -1.26 8.75
N ALA A 181 -11.34 -0.12 8.79
CA ALA A 181 -10.99 0.64 7.60
C ALA A 181 -10.02 -0.13 6.70
N VAL A 182 -9.03 -0.82 7.26
CA VAL A 182 -8.11 -1.70 6.51
C VAL A 182 -8.89 -2.80 5.78
N ILE A 183 -9.79 -3.49 6.49
CA ILE A 183 -10.64 -4.54 5.92
C ILE A 183 -11.57 -3.97 4.84
N ALA A 184 -12.15 -2.80 5.09
CA ALA A 184 -13.02 -2.12 4.13
C ALA A 184 -12.26 -1.66 2.87
N CYS A 185 -11.02 -1.19 3.00
CA CYS A 185 -10.16 -0.88 1.86
C CYS A 185 -9.85 -2.13 1.01
N TYR A 186 -9.65 -3.27 1.67
CA TYR A 186 -9.51 -4.53 0.95
C TYR A 186 -10.78 -4.91 0.21
N ALA A 187 -11.94 -4.87 0.89
CA ALA A 187 -13.25 -5.17 0.31
C ALA A 187 -13.59 -4.25 -0.86
N ARG A 188 -13.24 -2.96 -0.76
CA ARG A 188 -13.47 -1.95 -1.80
C ARG A 188 -12.81 -2.32 -3.14
N LYS A 189 -11.71 -3.07 -3.12
CA LYS A 189 -11.00 -3.55 -4.33
C LYS A 189 -11.68 -4.75 -4.99
N ASN A 190 -12.62 -5.41 -4.30
CA ASN A 190 -13.40 -6.52 -4.86
C ASN A 190 -14.62 -5.96 -5.60
N GLN A 191 -14.62 -6.07 -6.93
CA GLN A 191 -15.68 -5.52 -7.78
C GLN A 191 -17.04 -6.15 -7.52
N GLN A 192 -17.11 -7.48 -7.31
CA GLN A 192 -18.35 -8.20 -7.04
C GLN A 192 -18.96 -7.77 -5.71
N TYR A 193 -18.12 -7.63 -4.68
CA TYR A 193 -18.57 -7.10 -3.40
C TYR A 193 -19.15 -5.68 -3.55
N MET A 194 -18.46 -4.79 -4.24
CA MET A 194 -18.94 -3.41 -4.43
C MET A 194 -20.22 -3.36 -5.26
N GLN A 195 -20.37 -4.24 -6.23
CA GLN A 195 -21.63 -4.35 -6.98
C GLN A 195 -22.81 -4.72 -6.06
N ALA A 196 -22.61 -5.69 -5.17
CA ALA A 196 -23.63 -6.07 -4.19
C ALA A 196 -23.86 -4.96 -3.14
N ALA A 197 -22.79 -4.34 -2.63
CA ALA A 197 -22.87 -3.29 -1.62
C ALA A 197 -23.53 -2.00 -2.11
N ASN A 198 -23.47 -1.70 -3.41
CA ASN A 198 -24.12 -0.57 -4.05
C ASN A 198 -25.57 -0.85 -4.47
N ALA A 199 -26.02 -2.10 -4.39
CA ALA A 199 -27.38 -2.45 -4.77
C ALA A 199 -28.38 -1.84 -3.78
N LYS A 200 -29.32 -1.04 -4.30
CA LYS A 200 -30.40 -0.46 -3.49
C LYS A 200 -31.42 -1.53 -3.08
N SER A 201 -31.64 -2.50 -3.94
CA SER A 201 -32.48 -3.66 -3.69
C SER A 201 -31.97 -4.84 -4.50
N TYR A 202 -32.34 -6.06 -4.08
CA TYR A 202 -32.06 -7.29 -4.80
C TYR A 202 -33.24 -8.24 -4.71
N LYS A 203 -33.68 -8.78 -5.85
CA LYS A 203 -34.78 -9.74 -5.90
C LYS A 203 -34.18 -11.15 -5.85
N ILE A 204 -34.42 -11.84 -4.73
CA ILE A 204 -34.11 -13.26 -4.57
C ILE A 204 -35.24 -14.04 -5.25
N PRO A 205 -34.93 -14.90 -6.24
CA PRO A 205 -35.97 -15.71 -6.93
C PRO A 205 -36.55 -16.75 -5.99
N GLU A 206 -37.69 -17.32 -6.39
CA GLU A 206 -38.23 -18.49 -5.72
C GLU A 206 -37.38 -19.73 -5.97
N SER A 207 -37.30 -20.60 -4.99
CA SER A 207 -36.59 -21.87 -5.09
C SER A 207 -37.24 -22.91 -4.16
N GLY A 208 -37.85 -23.93 -4.72
CA GLY A 208 -38.62 -24.91 -3.95
C GLY A 208 -39.73 -24.27 -3.14
N GLU A 209 -39.72 -24.44 -1.83
CA GLU A 209 -40.67 -23.81 -0.93
C GLU A 209 -40.35 -22.35 -0.59
N PHE A 210 -39.13 -21.91 -0.81
CA PHE A 210 -38.74 -20.52 -0.59
C PHE A 210 -39.42 -19.61 -1.61
N LYS A 211 -40.24 -18.66 -1.12
CA LYS A 211 -40.96 -17.70 -1.98
C LYS A 211 -40.07 -16.52 -2.33
N ALA A 212 -40.13 -16.10 -3.60
CA ALA A 212 -39.42 -14.93 -4.08
C ALA A 212 -39.65 -13.72 -3.18
N ARG A 213 -38.58 -12.98 -2.89
CA ARG A 213 -38.66 -11.73 -2.11
C ARG A 213 -37.62 -10.73 -2.52
N THR A 214 -37.91 -9.46 -2.29
CA THR A 214 -36.93 -8.38 -2.53
C THR A 214 -36.36 -7.92 -1.21
N VAL A 215 -35.03 -7.90 -1.12
CA VAL A 215 -34.31 -7.27 0.00
C VAL A 215 -33.90 -5.85 -0.39
N TYR A 216 -33.82 -4.97 0.58
CA TYR A 216 -33.53 -3.55 0.39
C TYR A 216 -32.36 -3.13 1.25
N THR A 217 -31.52 -2.21 0.72
CA THR A 217 -30.41 -1.67 1.49
C THR A 217 -30.88 -0.91 2.72
N LYS A 218 -30.13 -1.04 3.79
CA LYS A 218 -30.29 -0.26 5.03
C LYS A 218 -29.43 1.01 5.03
N ASN A 219 -28.59 1.21 4.01
CA ASN A 219 -27.70 2.37 3.93
C ASN A 219 -28.46 3.61 3.46
N ALA A 220 -28.72 4.53 4.36
CA ALA A 220 -29.45 5.75 4.07
C ALA A 220 -28.69 6.76 3.20
N LEU A 221 -27.39 6.55 2.96
CA LEU A 221 -26.62 7.35 2.00
C LEU A 221 -26.92 6.95 0.55
N LEU A 222 -27.30 5.67 0.31
CA LEU A 222 -27.56 5.12 -1.03
C LEU A 222 -29.01 5.23 -1.46
N ALA A 223 -29.91 4.94 -0.53
CA ALA A 223 -31.33 4.92 -0.81
C ALA A 223 -32.09 5.41 0.42
N ASN A 224 -33.21 6.03 0.13
CA ASN A 224 -34.00 6.62 1.17
C ASN A 224 -35.46 6.28 0.95
N TYR A 225 -35.89 5.25 1.60
CA TYR A 225 -37.29 4.79 1.53
C TYR A 225 -38.23 5.57 2.46
N SER A 226 -37.68 6.44 3.31
CA SER A 226 -38.44 7.22 4.28
C SER A 226 -38.10 8.71 4.30
N SER A 227 -36.94 9.15 3.85
CA SER A 227 -36.50 10.55 3.80
C SER A 227 -35.24 10.71 2.95
N ASP A 228 -35.09 11.72 2.12
CA ASP A 228 -33.92 12.04 1.26
C ASP A 228 -32.79 12.78 2.00
N LYS A 229 -32.98 12.99 3.31
CA LYS A 229 -32.10 13.79 4.17
C LYS A 229 -30.63 13.37 4.19
N TYR A 230 -30.37 12.05 4.06
CA TYR A 230 -29.03 11.49 4.16
C TYR A 230 -28.41 11.11 2.80
N LEU A 231 -29.17 11.20 1.71
CA LEU A 231 -28.65 10.82 0.39
C LEU A 231 -27.37 11.56 0.05
N TYR A 232 -26.41 10.80 -0.44
CA TYR A 232 -25.13 11.32 -0.90
C TYR A 232 -24.77 10.67 -2.23
N SER A 233 -24.78 11.45 -3.31
CA SER A 233 -24.62 10.94 -4.68
C SER A 233 -23.27 10.28 -4.97
N LYS A 234 -22.23 10.63 -4.19
CA LYS A 234 -20.89 10.03 -4.32
C LYS A 234 -20.72 8.83 -3.39
N ALA A 235 -21.70 8.53 -2.50
CA ALA A 235 -21.58 7.40 -1.59
C ALA A 235 -21.62 6.08 -2.35
N GLU A 236 -20.72 5.19 -1.95
CA GLU A 236 -20.69 3.80 -2.34
C GLU A 236 -20.88 2.96 -1.08
N GLY A 237 -21.83 2.02 -1.14
CA GLY A 237 -22.19 1.25 0.02
C GLY A 237 -21.11 0.29 0.47
N MET A 238 -21.08 0.00 1.76
CA MET A 238 -20.34 -1.14 2.27
C MET A 238 -21.16 -1.90 3.31
N ALA A 239 -21.25 -1.41 4.57
CA ALA A 239 -22.05 -2.05 5.58
C ALA A 239 -22.58 -1.02 6.58
N VAL A 240 -23.81 -1.19 6.98
CA VAL A 240 -24.46 -0.37 8.02
C VAL A 240 -25.27 -1.24 8.95
N GLY A 241 -25.45 -0.83 10.18
CA GLY A 241 -26.28 -1.53 11.13
C GLY A 241 -26.19 -0.98 12.54
N PHE A 242 -26.82 -1.69 13.45
CA PHE A 242 -26.86 -1.39 14.86
C PHE A 242 -26.84 -2.70 15.66
N THR A 243 -26.05 -2.74 16.71
CA THR A 243 -26.20 -3.70 17.81
C THR A 243 -26.07 -2.95 19.13
N ASP A 244 -26.48 -3.56 20.22
CA ASP A 244 -26.46 -2.88 21.52
C ASP A 244 -25.03 -2.54 21.98
N GLU A 245 -24.04 -3.41 21.69
CA GLU A 245 -22.64 -3.20 22.05
C GLU A 245 -21.89 -2.32 21.03
N ALA A 246 -22.18 -2.47 19.72
CA ALA A 246 -21.47 -1.72 18.67
C ALA A 246 -22.03 -0.31 18.47
N GLY A 247 -23.27 -0.04 18.93
CA GLY A 247 -24.01 1.18 18.59
C GLY A 247 -24.34 1.27 17.09
N ARG A 248 -24.71 2.43 16.61
CA ARG A 248 -24.93 2.69 15.19
C ARG A 248 -23.59 2.73 14.46
N CYS A 249 -23.43 1.84 13.48
CA CYS A 249 -22.23 1.77 12.64
C CYS A 249 -22.57 2.11 11.18
N VAL A 250 -21.72 2.92 10.57
CA VAL A 250 -21.74 3.23 9.14
C VAL A 250 -20.34 3.05 8.58
N ILE A 251 -20.18 2.06 7.70
CA ILE A 251 -18.98 1.86 6.90
C ILE A 251 -19.40 2.11 5.45
N THR A 252 -18.79 3.09 4.84
CA THR A 252 -19.15 3.54 3.48
C THR A 252 -17.91 4.05 2.78
N SER A 253 -17.95 4.14 1.45
CA SER A 253 -16.88 4.73 0.67
C SER A 253 -17.43 5.83 -0.25
N ALA A 254 -16.53 6.63 -0.77
CA ALA A 254 -16.82 7.54 -1.87
C ALA A 254 -15.58 7.66 -2.74
N SER A 255 -15.80 7.86 -4.04
CA SER A 255 -14.72 8.06 -5.00
C SER A 255 -14.92 9.32 -5.82
N GLU A 256 -13.81 9.96 -6.15
CA GLU A 256 -13.77 11.07 -7.10
C GLU A 256 -12.45 11.04 -7.86
N LYS A 257 -12.53 11.05 -9.20
CA LYS A 257 -11.37 10.94 -10.09
C LYS A 257 -10.53 9.68 -9.82
N ALA A 258 -9.31 9.83 -9.33
CA ALA A 258 -8.37 8.74 -9.08
C ALA A 258 -8.31 8.30 -7.60
N PHE A 259 -9.16 8.85 -6.74
CA PHE A 259 -9.14 8.57 -5.30
C PHE A 259 -10.42 7.99 -4.79
N SER A 260 -10.28 7.04 -3.88
CA SER A 260 -11.37 6.49 -3.09
C SER A 260 -11.03 6.60 -1.60
N PHE A 261 -12.03 6.94 -0.80
CA PHE A 261 -11.90 6.92 0.64
C PHE A 261 -12.95 5.99 1.23
N VAL A 262 -12.53 5.25 2.24
CA VAL A 262 -13.41 4.53 3.14
C VAL A 262 -13.60 5.37 4.40
N CYS A 263 -14.84 5.50 4.86
CA CYS A 263 -15.20 6.17 6.10
C CYS A 263 -15.87 5.15 7.03
N VAL A 264 -15.26 4.93 8.17
CA VAL A 264 -15.74 4.03 9.23
C VAL A 264 -16.17 4.85 10.42
N LEU A 265 -17.42 4.73 10.81
CA LEU A 265 -18.00 5.33 12.03
C LEU A 265 -18.63 4.21 12.85
N MET A 266 -18.19 4.06 14.09
CA MET A 266 -18.67 3.05 15.04
C MET A 266 -19.03 3.73 16.37
N GLY A 267 -19.94 3.13 17.12
CA GLY A 267 -20.39 3.71 18.38
C GLY A 267 -21.26 4.97 18.23
N GLY A 268 -21.97 5.09 17.11
CA GLY A 268 -22.90 6.19 16.90
C GLY A 268 -24.18 6.02 17.71
N THR A 269 -24.77 7.16 18.10
CA THR A 269 -26.04 7.21 18.84
C THR A 269 -27.05 7.95 18.00
N ASP A 270 -28.27 7.39 17.89
CA ASP A 270 -29.40 8.05 17.29
C ASP A 270 -29.98 9.09 18.27
N THR A 271 -30.50 10.20 17.78
CA THR A 271 -31.10 11.21 18.62
C THR A 271 -32.51 10.79 19.04
N ALA A 272 -33.02 11.36 20.13
CA ALA A 272 -34.36 11.05 20.66
C ALA A 272 -35.49 11.30 19.65
N ASP A 273 -35.28 12.19 18.67
CA ASP A 273 -36.23 12.47 17.57
C ASP A 273 -36.01 11.56 16.35
N GLY A 274 -35.22 10.47 16.51
CA GLY A 274 -35.03 9.46 15.48
C GLY A 274 -34.06 9.88 14.36
N ARG A 275 -33.32 11.00 14.50
CA ARG A 275 -32.24 11.34 13.55
C ARG A 275 -31.02 10.46 13.76
N MET A 276 -30.35 10.14 12.67
CA MET A 276 -29.13 9.32 12.64
C MET A 276 -27.93 10.20 12.21
N PRO A 277 -27.33 10.98 13.14
CA PRO A 277 -26.29 11.97 12.80
C PRO A 277 -25.08 11.36 12.14
N VAL A 278 -24.77 10.10 12.42
CA VAL A 278 -23.64 9.34 11.86
C VAL A 278 -23.62 9.33 10.32
N TYR A 279 -24.79 9.37 9.66
CA TYR A 279 -24.85 9.46 8.20
C TYR A 279 -24.44 10.84 7.67
N THR A 280 -24.86 11.91 8.38
CA THR A 280 -24.41 13.28 8.06
C THR A 280 -22.90 13.41 8.27
N ASP A 281 -22.38 12.87 9.38
CA ASP A 281 -20.95 12.88 9.69
C ASP A 281 -20.16 12.12 8.63
N ALA A 282 -20.64 10.94 8.18
CA ALA A 282 -20.00 10.16 7.10
C ALA A 282 -19.92 10.95 5.79
N LYS A 283 -21.02 11.61 5.39
CA LYS A 283 -21.04 12.47 4.20
C LYS A 283 -20.01 13.59 4.32
N ASN A 284 -20.03 14.34 5.42
CA ASN A 284 -19.16 15.50 5.62
C ASN A 284 -17.68 15.09 5.65
N LEU A 285 -17.33 13.98 6.30
CA LEU A 285 -15.97 13.45 6.34
C LEU A 285 -15.47 13.01 4.97
N LEU A 286 -16.32 12.35 4.18
CA LEU A 286 -15.99 11.95 2.82
C LEU A 286 -15.85 13.16 1.89
N GLU A 287 -16.74 14.15 1.99
CA GLU A 287 -16.63 15.41 1.22
C GLU A 287 -15.33 16.16 1.57
N TRP A 288 -15.03 16.24 2.87
CA TRP A 288 -13.79 16.85 3.32
C TRP A 288 -12.56 16.08 2.78
N ALA A 289 -12.52 14.75 2.88
CA ALA A 289 -11.39 13.95 2.41
C ALA A 289 -11.18 14.11 0.89
N LEU A 290 -12.24 13.98 0.08
CA LEU A 290 -12.19 14.19 -1.36
C LEU A 290 -11.80 15.63 -1.74
N GLY A 291 -12.21 16.61 -0.92
CA GLY A 291 -11.93 18.03 -1.12
C GLY A 291 -10.50 18.44 -0.80
N ASN A 292 -9.85 17.80 0.18
CA ASN A 292 -8.60 18.30 0.77
C ASN A 292 -7.35 17.50 0.40
N PHE A 293 -7.47 16.32 -0.22
CA PHE A 293 -6.32 15.51 -0.62
C PHE A 293 -6.18 15.41 -2.13
N ALA A 294 -4.94 15.26 -2.60
CA ALA A 294 -4.63 15.09 -4.02
C ALA A 294 -3.33 14.30 -4.22
N LEU A 295 -3.16 13.80 -5.44
CA LEU A 295 -1.87 13.32 -5.91
C LEU A 295 -1.05 14.51 -6.38
N VAL A 296 -0.07 14.89 -5.59
CA VAL A 296 0.79 16.05 -5.84
C VAL A 296 2.09 15.58 -6.50
N LYS A 297 2.47 16.18 -7.61
CA LYS A 297 3.76 15.94 -8.24
C LYS A 297 4.85 16.60 -7.40
N ILE A 298 5.76 15.82 -6.83
CA ILE A 298 6.83 16.28 -5.93
C ILE A 298 8.21 16.28 -6.57
N SER A 299 8.38 15.58 -7.71
CA SER A 299 9.57 15.66 -8.56
C SER A 299 9.21 15.30 -10.00
N GLY A 300 9.80 15.99 -10.96
CA GLY A 300 9.55 15.80 -12.38
C GLY A 300 10.78 15.28 -13.14
N THR A 301 10.53 14.64 -14.28
CA THR A 301 11.56 14.18 -15.21
C THR A 301 12.38 15.31 -15.83
N THR A 302 11.89 16.55 -15.74
CA THR A 302 12.57 17.77 -16.22
C THR A 302 13.37 18.50 -15.15
N ASP A 303 13.13 18.16 -13.88
CA ASP A 303 13.79 18.82 -12.74
C ASP A 303 15.23 18.34 -12.65
N ILE A 304 16.17 19.25 -12.85
CA ILE A 304 17.60 18.94 -12.67
C ILE A 304 17.84 18.82 -11.16
N VAL A 305 18.30 17.62 -10.77
CA VAL A 305 18.53 17.28 -9.36
C VAL A 305 19.98 17.53 -8.96
N GLY A 306 20.91 17.48 -9.93
CA GLY A 306 22.31 17.69 -9.72
C GLY A 306 23.14 17.49 -10.96
N GLU A 307 24.45 17.52 -10.76
CA GLU A 307 25.46 17.32 -11.78
C GLU A 307 26.42 16.20 -11.35
N LEU A 308 26.81 15.35 -12.30
CA LEU A 308 27.77 14.29 -12.05
C LEU A 308 29.01 14.50 -12.93
N PRO A 309 30.21 14.53 -12.36
CA PRO A 309 31.46 14.72 -13.10
C PRO A 309 31.67 13.63 -14.16
N VAL A 310 32.21 14.03 -15.32
CA VAL A 310 32.59 13.09 -16.40
C VAL A 310 34.06 13.20 -16.71
N THR A 311 34.73 12.10 -16.70
CA THR A 311 36.15 11.97 -17.10
C THR A 311 36.26 11.47 -18.53
N LEU A 312 37.43 11.67 -19.18
CA LEU A 312 37.75 11.26 -20.56
C LEU A 312 36.88 11.90 -21.65
N SER A 313 36.22 12.99 -21.38
CA SER A 313 35.56 13.82 -22.37
C SER A 313 36.21 15.20 -22.45
N LYS A 314 36.36 15.75 -23.68
CA LYS A 314 36.80 17.12 -23.92
C LYS A 314 35.64 18.07 -24.09
N GLN A 315 34.44 17.54 -24.46
CA GLN A 315 33.26 18.34 -24.70
C GLN A 315 32.59 18.79 -23.39
N ARG A 316 32.59 17.90 -22.39
CA ARG A 316 31.89 18.11 -21.13
C ARG A 316 32.67 17.49 -19.99
N ASN A 317 32.76 18.21 -18.90
CA ASN A 317 33.35 17.72 -17.63
C ASN A 317 32.30 17.27 -16.62
N TYR A 318 31.00 17.46 -16.93
CA TYR A 318 29.87 17.00 -16.15
C TYR A 318 28.68 16.67 -17.06
N VAL A 319 27.70 15.93 -16.54
CA VAL A 319 26.37 15.73 -17.10
C VAL A 319 25.32 16.09 -16.05
N THR A 320 24.26 16.73 -16.48
CA THR A 320 23.10 17.01 -15.61
C THR A 320 22.29 15.74 -15.41
N VAL A 321 21.70 15.61 -14.22
CA VAL A 321 20.96 14.44 -13.75
C VAL A 321 19.56 14.84 -13.35
N ALA A 322 18.57 14.04 -13.73
CA ALA A 322 17.18 14.22 -13.33
C ALA A 322 16.50 12.88 -13.02
N ALA A 323 15.37 12.91 -12.37
CA ALA A 323 14.56 11.73 -12.14
C ALA A 323 14.15 11.06 -13.47
N LYS A 324 14.17 9.74 -13.51
CA LYS A 324 13.73 8.95 -14.68
C LYS A 324 12.23 9.04 -14.88
N ASN A 325 11.48 9.05 -13.78
CA ASN A 325 10.02 9.11 -13.76
C ASN A 325 9.55 10.29 -12.91
N ASP A 326 8.37 10.82 -13.25
CA ASP A 326 7.67 11.75 -12.35
C ASP A 326 7.33 11.03 -11.06
N VAL A 327 7.56 11.68 -9.92
CA VAL A 327 7.23 11.17 -8.60
C VAL A 327 6.04 11.95 -8.07
N PHE A 328 4.99 11.22 -7.73
CA PHE A 328 3.78 11.76 -7.14
C PHE A 328 3.63 11.23 -5.73
N ALA A 329 3.07 12.04 -4.84
CA ALA A 329 2.72 11.66 -3.48
C ALA A 329 1.27 12.02 -3.19
N PHE A 330 0.62 11.18 -2.39
CA PHE A 330 -0.70 11.47 -1.85
C PHE A 330 -0.54 12.41 -0.65
N LEU A 331 -0.97 13.65 -0.79
CA LEU A 331 -0.74 14.72 0.19
C LEU A 331 -1.98 15.62 0.30
N PRO A 332 -2.12 16.38 1.41
CA PRO A 332 -3.02 17.52 1.46
C PRO A 332 -2.73 18.48 0.30
N LYS A 333 -3.79 19.05 -0.29
CA LYS A 333 -3.68 19.95 -1.46
C LYS A 333 -2.88 21.23 -1.17
N ASP A 334 -2.86 21.66 0.08
CA ASP A 334 -2.17 22.84 0.59
C ASP A 334 -0.76 22.54 1.09
N THR A 335 -0.27 21.31 0.88
CA THR A 335 1.10 20.94 1.28
C THR A 335 2.13 21.81 0.56
N ASP A 336 3.00 22.46 1.35
CA ASP A 336 4.14 23.18 0.82
C ASP A 336 5.20 22.19 0.31
N ILE A 337 5.21 21.96 -1.01
CA ILE A 337 6.15 21.04 -1.65
C ILE A 337 7.62 21.47 -1.56
N THR A 338 7.89 22.74 -1.19
CA THR A 338 9.26 23.22 -1.00
C THR A 338 9.92 22.62 0.23
N LYS A 339 9.13 22.12 1.19
CA LYS A 339 9.59 21.41 2.39
C LYS A 339 9.92 19.93 2.12
N VAL A 340 9.65 19.41 0.93
CA VAL A 340 10.02 18.05 0.58
C VAL A 340 11.53 17.93 0.52
N SER A 341 12.09 17.16 1.43
CA SER A 341 13.52 16.85 1.48
C SER A 341 13.90 15.90 0.35
N ARG A 342 15.01 16.20 -0.34
CA ARG A 342 15.55 15.43 -1.45
C ARG A 342 16.88 14.81 -1.05
N SER A 343 16.98 13.51 -1.02
CA SER A 343 18.23 12.78 -0.79
C SER A 343 18.65 12.12 -2.11
N VAL A 344 19.85 12.45 -2.57
CA VAL A 344 20.42 11.92 -3.82
C VAL A 344 21.55 10.98 -3.48
N THR A 345 21.48 9.77 -4.04
CA THR A 345 22.54 8.76 -3.92
C THR A 345 23.01 8.41 -5.32
N TYR A 346 24.29 8.70 -5.62
CA TYR A 346 24.92 8.29 -6.87
C TYR A 346 25.60 6.93 -6.71
N TYR A 347 25.57 6.11 -7.76
CA TYR A 347 26.27 4.80 -7.79
C TYR A 347 27.78 4.97 -7.89
N GLU A 348 28.24 6.06 -8.53
CA GLU A 348 29.65 6.40 -8.72
C GLU A 348 29.86 7.90 -8.49
N GLU A 349 31.02 8.30 -7.98
CA GLU A 349 31.35 9.71 -7.77
C GLU A 349 31.62 10.46 -9.09
N SER A 350 31.99 9.73 -10.15
CA SER A 350 32.21 10.28 -11.49
C SER A 350 32.02 9.22 -12.56
N LEU A 351 31.54 9.63 -13.73
CA LEU A 351 31.35 8.77 -14.88
C LEU A 351 32.56 8.83 -15.82
N LYS A 352 32.85 7.72 -16.53
CA LYS A 352 33.81 7.67 -17.60
C LYS A 352 33.14 7.75 -18.96
N ALA A 353 33.54 8.69 -19.80
CA ALA A 353 33.01 8.78 -21.15
C ALA A 353 33.37 7.52 -21.99
N PRO A 354 32.50 7.04 -22.89
CA PRO A 354 31.27 7.71 -23.36
C PRO A 354 30.11 7.52 -22.37
N VAL A 355 29.33 8.59 -22.12
CA VAL A 355 28.09 8.56 -21.35
C VAL A 355 26.96 8.92 -22.29
N ARG A 356 25.90 8.12 -22.30
CA ARG A 356 24.72 8.38 -23.12
C ARG A 356 23.61 8.99 -22.27
N ARG A 357 22.84 9.88 -22.85
CA ARG A 357 21.58 10.37 -22.26
C ARG A 357 20.68 9.19 -21.88
N GLY A 358 20.09 9.23 -20.69
CA GLY A 358 19.26 8.14 -20.16
C GLY A 358 20.03 7.06 -19.41
N THR A 359 21.37 7.18 -19.28
CA THR A 359 22.17 6.28 -18.44
C THR A 359 21.74 6.44 -16.98
N GLU A 360 21.41 5.34 -16.32
CA GLU A 360 21.02 5.33 -14.91
C GLU A 360 22.27 5.44 -14.03
N VAL A 361 22.27 6.41 -13.09
CA VAL A 361 23.46 6.83 -12.36
C VAL A 361 23.26 6.94 -10.86
N GLY A 362 22.06 6.70 -10.36
CA GLY A 362 21.76 6.81 -8.95
C GLY A 362 20.26 6.74 -8.68
N GLU A 363 19.88 7.17 -7.51
CA GLU A 363 18.50 7.25 -7.06
C GLU A 363 18.25 8.56 -6.29
N ILE A 364 17.06 9.15 -6.48
CA ILE A 364 16.54 10.22 -5.64
C ILE A 364 15.45 9.66 -4.74
N THR A 365 15.55 9.96 -3.46
CA THR A 365 14.55 9.66 -2.44
C THR A 365 13.95 10.96 -1.93
N LEU A 366 12.63 11.01 -1.85
CA LEU A 366 11.85 12.19 -1.46
C LEU A 366 11.13 11.90 -0.14
N SER A 367 11.24 12.81 0.82
CA SER A 367 10.60 12.68 2.13
C SER A 367 10.05 14.01 2.61
N LEU A 368 9.01 13.96 3.44
CA LEU A 368 8.43 15.11 4.13
C LEU A 368 8.28 14.76 5.61
N ASP A 369 8.81 15.60 6.49
CA ASP A 369 8.80 15.40 7.93
C ASP A 369 9.29 14.00 8.36
N GLY A 370 10.31 13.48 7.64
CA GLY A 370 10.89 12.16 7.89
C GLY A 370 10.13 10.98 7.26
N LYS A 371 8.94 11.21 6.72
CA LYS A 371 8.16 10.19 6.00
C LYS A 371 8.65 10.07 4.56
N LEU A 372 8.97 8.86 4.11
CA LEU A 372 9.25 8.56 2.71
C LEU A 372 7.99 8.76 1.87
N LEU A 373 8.08 9.64 0.85
CA LEU A 373 7.00 9.90 -0.10
C LEU A 373 7.14 9.11 -1.40
N GLY A 374 8.38 8.84 -1.82
CA GLY A 374 8.66 8.09 -3.04
C GLY A 374 10.11 8.19 -3.46
N SER A 375 10.49 7.41 -4.46
CA SER A 375 11.82 7.46 -5.07
C SER A 375 11.74 7.30 -6.59
N SER A 376 12.83 7.67 -7.28
CA SER A 376 12.98 7.44 -8.71
C SER A 376 14.46 7.23 -9.04
N PRO A 377 14.79 6.31 -9.95
CA PRO A 377 16.12 6.25 -10.52
C PRO A 377 16.52 7.60 -11.12
N LEU A 378 17.79 7.93 -11.04
CA LEU A 378 18.38 9.12 -11.66
C LEU A 378 19.03 8.77 -12.98
N ILE A 379 18.77 9.57 -14.00
CA ILE A 379 19.34 9.40 -15.33
C ILE A 379 20.05 10.65 -15.81
N THR A 380 21.07 10.44 -16.65
CA THR A 380 21.78 11.52 -17.33
C THR A 380 20.88 12.18 -18.39
N LYS A 381 20.93 13.49 -18.51
CA LYS A 381 20.15 14.28 -19.49
C LYS A 381 20.99 14.72 -20.67
N LEU A 382 22.29 14.54 -20.61
CA LEU A 382 23.26 14.94 -21.62
C LEU A 382 24.14 13.78 -22.03
N ASP A 383 24.57 13.77 -23.29
CA ASP A 383 25.62 12.87 -23.80
C ASP A 383 27.00 13.46 -23.52
N ALA A 384 27.99 12.59 -23.26
CA ALA A 384 29.39 12.98 -23.19
C ALA A 384 30.24 11.97 -24.00
N GLU A 385 30.81 12.45 -25.10
CA GLU A 385 31.61 11.61 -25.97
C GLU A 385 33.02 11.38 -25.42
N ARG A 386 33.58 10.22 -25.71
CA ARG A 386 34.91 9.86 -25.29
C ARG A 386 35.96 10.54 -26.15
N SER A 387 36.90 11.23 -25.54
CA SER A 387 38.09 11.81 -26.22
C SER A 387 39.20 10.76 -26.40
N ALA A 388 39.56 10.45 -27.62
CA ALA A 388 40.63 9.51 -27.93
C ALA A 388 41.98 9.92 -27.29
N SER A 389 42.28 11.22 -27.28
CA SER A 389 43.53 11.71 -26.70
C SER A 389 43.62 11.59 -25.18
N LEU A 390 42.50 11.86 -24.47
CA LEU A 390 42.45 11.70 -23.03
C LEU A 390 42.45 10.20 -22.63
N ALA A 391 41.76 9.37 -23.40
CA ALA A 391 41.77 7.91 -23.20
C ALA A 391 43.17 7.30 -23.43
N LEU A 392 43.90 7.77 -24.46
CA LEU A 392 45.29 7.33 -24.66
C LEU A 392 46.16 7.75 -23.47
N GLY A 393 46.02 9.00 -23.00
CA GLY A 393 46.77 9.47 -21.82
C GLY A 393 46.51 8.67 -20.56
N GLU A 394 45.23 8.28 -20.30
CA GLU A 394 44.88 7.42 -19.16
C GLU A 394 45.48 6.00 -19.31
N ASN A 395 45.38 5.42 -20.52
CA ASN A 395 45.97 4.12 -20.79
C ASN A 395 47.51 4.13 -20.56
N ILE A 396 48.21 5.16 -21.04
CA ILE A 396 49.65 5.34 -20.80
C ILE A 396 49.95 5.44 -19.30
N LYS A 397 49.18 6.28 -18.55
CA LYS A 397 49.35 6.39 -17.09
C LYS A 397 49.13 5.06 -16.40
N THR A 398 48.10 4.30 -16.82
CA THR A 398 47.76 3.00 -16.25
C THR A 398 48.89 1.97 -16.51
N ILE A 399 49.44 1.95 -17.75
CA ILE A 399 50.58 1.10 -18.11
C ILE A 399 51.80 1.49 -17.27
N MET A 400 52.13 2.78 -17.17
CA MET A 400 53.28 3.27 -16.40
C MET A 400 53.18 2.96 -14.89
N ARG A 401 51.94 2.90 -14.33
CA ARG A 401 51.68 2.54 -12.93
C ARG A 401 51.58 1.01 -12.72
N SER A 402 51.52 0.24 -13.78
CA SER A 402 51.43 -1.23 -13.65
C SER A 402 52.69 -1.81 -13.03
N LYS A 403 52.54 -2.78 -12.12
CA LYS A 403 53.66 -3.49 -11.53
C LYS A 403 54.57 -4.13 -12.60
N PHE A 404 53.96 -4.56 -13.70
CA PHE A 404 54.70 -5.17 -14.81
C PHE A 404 55.60 -4.15 -15.49
N PHE A 405 55.15 -2.93 -15.76
CA PHE A 405 55.94 -1.87 -16.35
C PHE A 405 57.14 -1.49 -15.44
N VAL A 406 56.88 -1.31 -14.14
CA VAL A 406 57.93 -1.00 -13.15
C VAL A 406 59.00 -2.11 -13.13
N ILE A 407 58.56 -3.37 -13.08
CA ILE A 407 59.50 -4.52 -13.10
C ILE A 407 60.31 -4.53 -14.40
N THR A 408 59.68 -4.28 -15.54
CA THR A 408 60.36 -4.25 -16.84
C THR A 408 61.41 -3.13 -16.89
N ILE A 409 61.09 -1.93 -16.43
CA ILE A 409 62.05 -0.82 -16.36
C ILE A 409 63.23 -1.14 -15.42
N VAL A 410 62.96 -1.70 -14.25
CA VAL A 410 64.00 -2.11 -13.30
C VAL A 410 64.92 -3.18 -13.94
N ALA A 411 64.34 -4.18 -14.61
CA ALA A 411 65.08 -5.21 -15.31
C ALA A 411 65.98 -4.64 -16.43
N LEU A 412 65.47 -3.65 -17.21
CA LEU A 412 66.22 -2.97 -18.22
C LEU A 412 67.41 -2.15 -17.65
N ILE A 413 67.20 -1.46 -16.54
CA ILE A 413 68.22 -0.70 -15.84
C ILE A 413 69.27 -1.66 -15.29
N CYS A 414 68.89 -2.78 -14.68
CA CYS A 414 69.88 -3.81 -14.24
C CYS A 414 70.64 -4.39 -15.37
N ALA A 415 69.99 -4.72 -16.50
CA ALA A 415 70.68 -5.23 -17.69
C ALA A 415 71.72 -4.24 -18.28
N ALA A 416 71.32 -2.94 -18.34
CA ALA A 416 72.22 -1.86 -18.77
C ALA A 416 73.40 -1.68 -17.82
N ALA A 417 73.21 -1.78 -16.51
CA ALA A 417 74.31 -1.72 -15.52
C ALA A 417 75.22 -2.88 -15.62
N VAL A 418 74.75 -4.12 -15.82
CA VAL A 418 75.55 -5.31 -16.03
C VAL A 418 76.35 -5.18 -17.32
N PHE A 419 75.76 -4.69 -18.39
CA PHE A 419 76.46 -4.47 -19.67
C PHE A 419 77.55 -3.43 -19.55
N THR A 420 77.30 -2.28 -18.88
CA THR A 420 78.34 -1.23 -18.68
C THR A 420 79.48 -1.71 -17.81
N LEU A 421 79.21 -2.41 -16.72
CA LEU A 421 80.24 -3.03 -15.86
C LEU A 421 81.03 -4.08 -16.61
N GLY A 422 80.43 -4.90 -17.44
CA GLY A 422 81.07 -5.86 -18.30
C GLY A 422 82.03 -5.19 -19.30
N ARG A 423 81.59 -4.08 -19.94
CA ARG A 423 82.48 -3.28 -20.84
C ARG A 423 83.67 -2.68 -20.10
N ILE A 424 83.46 -2.10 -18.92
CA ILE A 424 84.55 -1.56 -18.08
C ILE A 424 85.56 -2.64 -17.73
N PHE A 425 85.04 -3.82 -17.31
CA PHE A 425 85.90 -4.96 -16.97
C PHE A 425 86.80 -5.44 -18.18
N VAL A 426 86.18 -5.53 -19.38
CA VAL A 426 86.89 -5.87 -20.60
C VAL A 426 87.97 -4.83 -20.95
N LEU A 427 87.63 -3.53 -20.81
CA LEU A 427 88.61 -2.43 -21.04
C LEU A 427 89.75 -2.45 -20.04
N MET A 428 89.46 -2.71 -18.75
CA MET A 428 90.52 -2.86 -17.73
C MET A 428 91.44 -4.07 -17.96
N LYS A 429 90.89 -5.20 -18.44
CA LYS A 429 91.64 -6.39 -18.80
C LYS A 429 92.51 -6.13 -19.98
N LYS A 430 92.07 -5.39 -21.01
CA LYS A 430 92.91 -4.98 -22.18
C LYS A 430 94.01 -3.99 -21.78
N SER A 431 93.74 -3.09 -20.81
CA SER A 431 94.78 -2.17 -20.32
C SER A 431 95.86 -2.87 -19.50
N ARG A 432 95.53 -3.92 -18.74
CA ARG A 432 96.48 -4.75 -17.99
C ARG A 432 97.30 -5.68 -18.88
N ALA A 433 96.82 -6.04 -20.06
CA ALA A 433 97.53 -6.89 -21.02
C ALA A 433 98.49 -6.08 -21.92
N LYS A 434 98.49 -4.73 -21.82
CA LYS A 434 99.39 -3.82 -22.54
C LYS A 434 100.52 -3.22 -21.64
N LYS A 435 100.58 -3.62 -20.39
CA LYS A 435 101.68 -3.39 -19.48
C LYS A 435 102.44 -4.75 -19.29
#